data_39cb398c11648b6561b26377934c33f2
#
_entry.id   39cb398c11648b6561b26377934c33f2
#
_cell.length_a   1.000
_cell.length_b   1.000
_cell.length_c   1.000
_cell.angle_alpha   90.00
_cell.angle_beta   90.00
_cell.angle_gamma   90.00
#
_symmetry.space_group_name_H-M   'P 1'
#
loop_
_entity.id
_entity.type
_entity.pdbx_description
1 polymer ?
#
loop_
_entity_poly.entity_id
_entity_poly.type
_entity_poly.pdbx_seq_one_letter_code
_entity_poly.pdbx_strand_id
1 'polypeptide(L)'
;MNKAITIFVLALAFIGGFLIFYNPKPASSPTNGNSEVISAEQKWESKIDEQASVTVTVTPSNLSLESNEWKFDVVLSTHSVELDQDMTQVAVLVDDSGNEYKPLRWEGAPAGGHHREGILFF
;
A
#
# COMPACT_ATOMS: atom_id res chain seq x y z
N MET A 1 24.18 -8.44 3.47
CA MET A 1 23.94 -7.59 2.29
C MET A 1 22.63 -6.88 2.47
N ASN A 2 22.73 -5.61 2.72
CA ASN A 2 21.57 -4.79 2.96
C ASN A 2 20.91 -4.48 1.63
N LYS A 3 19.92 -5.24 1.30
CA LYS A 3 19.11 -4.96 0.11
C LYS A 3 17.91 -4.14 0.50
N ALA A 4 18.14 -2.92 0.14
CA ALA A 4 17.19 -2.17 -0.64
C ALA A 4 15.91 -1.85 0.10
N ILE A 5 15.95 -0.72 0.63
CA ILE A 5 14.79 0.10 0.90
C ILE A 5 13.97 0.17 -0.38
N THR A 6 12.92 -0.58 -0.41
CA THR A 6 12.00 -0.53 -1.52
C THR A 6 11.05 0.63 -1.30
N ILE A 7 11.20 1.65 -2.10
CA ILE A 7 10.27 2.78 -2.10
C ILE A 7 9.13 2.39 -3.03
N PHE A 8 7.95 2.24 -2.46
CA PHE A 8 6.75 2.01 -3.26
C PHE A 8 6.04 3.33 -3.49
N VAL A 9 5.81 3.64 -4.73
CA VAL A 9 4.93 4.73 -5.13
C VAL A 9 3.66 4.07 -5.65
N LEU A 10 2.58 4.21 -4.93
CA LEU A 10 1.26 3.84 -5.42
C LEU A 10 0.66 5.07 -6.10
N ALA A 11 0.70 5.10 -7.42
CA ALA A 11 -0.01 6.10 -8.17
C ALA A 11 -1.44 5.63 -8.42
N LEU A 12 -2.39 6.33 -7.84
CA LEU A 12 -3.79 6.23 -8.22
C LEU A 12 -4.04 7.26 -9.32
N ALA A 13 -4.56 6.85 -10.45
CA ALA A 13 -4.84 7.71 -11.60
C ALA A 13 -6.08 8.60 -11.38
N PHE A 14 -6.18 9.16 -10.20
CA PHE A 14 -6.92 10.40 -9.98
C PHE A 14 -5.91 11.52 -10.19
N ILE A 15 -6.25 12.48 -11.00
CA ILE A 15 -5.43 13.62 -11.38
C ILE A 15 -4.56 14.08 -10.19
N GLY A 16 -3.30 13.64 -10.16
CA GLY A 16 -2.25 14.27 -9.38
C GLY A 16 -1.90 13.67 -8.00
N GLY A 17 -2.23 12.43 -7.66
CA GLY A 17 -1.87 11.86 -6.37
C GLY A 17 -0.70 10.87 -6.39
N PHE A 18 0.35 11.17 -5.63
CA PHE A 18 1.44 10.22 -5.36
C PHE A 18 1.46 9.86 -3.88
N LEU A 19 1.29 8.57 -3.57
CA LEU A 19 1.61 8.03 -2.25
C LEU A 19 3.00 7.43 -2.29
N ILE A 20 3.93 8.04 -1.56
CA ILE A 20 5.31 7.55 -1.44
C ILE A 20 5.44 6.81 -0.11
N PHE A 21 5.68 5.51 -0.17
CA PHE A 21 6.05 4.74 1.00
C PHE A 21 7.56 4.78 1.18
N TYR A 22 7.99 5.51 2.18
CA TYR A 22 9.37 5.53 2.61
C TYR A 22 9.52 4.52 3.75
N ASN A 23 10.37 3.52 3.58
CA ASN A 23 10.74 2.64 4.68
C ASN A 23 11.99 3.23 5.35
N PRO A 24 11.86 4.00 6.43
CA PRO A 24 13.03 4.44 7.16
C PRO A 24 13.72 3.21 7.75
N LYS A 25 15.00 3.12 7.55
CA LYS A 25 15.83 2.11 8.20
C LYS A 25 15.54 2.12 9.69
N PRO A 26 15.16 1.01 10.30
CA PRO A 26 14.93 0.98 11.72
C PRO A 26 16.22 1.38 12.44
N ALA A 27 16.13 2.40 13.27
CA ALA A 27 17.20 2.73 14.15
C ALA A 27 17.42 1.54 15.09
N SER A 28 18.60 0.96 15.07
CA SER A 28 18.99 -0.09 15.97
C SER A 28 19.05 0.46 17.38
N SER A 29 18.03 0.22 18.17
CA SER A 29 18.12 0.41 19.61
C SER A 29 18.88 -0.77 20.21
N PRO A 30 19.85 -0.53 21.09
CA PRO A 30 20.55 -1.61 21.75
C PRO A 30 19.58 -2.31 22.69
N THR A 31 19.23 -3.51 22.38
CA THR A 31 18.37 -4.35 23.21
C THR A 31 19.21 -5.20 24.13
N ASN A 32 19.03 -4.99 25.40
CA ASN A 32 19.37 -6.00 26.41
C ASN A 32 18.37 -7.14 26.33
N GLY A 33 18.91 -8.35 26.29
CA GLY A 33 18.23 -9.56 25.95
C GLY A 33 17.03 -9.93 26.78
N ASN A 34 16.09 -10.47 26.10
CA ASN A 34 15.44 -11.74 26.46
C ASN A 34 14.79 -12.32 25.21
N SER A 35 15.15 -13.54 24.91
CA SER A 35 14.69 -14.24 23.72
C SER A 35 13.25 -14.67 23.90
N GLU A 36 12.32 -13.87 23.45
CA GLU A 36 11.05 -14.38 22.98
C GLU A 36 11.01 -14.20 21.49
N VAL A 37 11.10 -15.31 20.78
CA VAL A 37 10.82 -15.36 19.34
C VAL A 37 9.32 -15.13 19.17
N ILE A 38 8.91 -13.91 19.36
CA ILE A 38 7.63 -13.47 18.82
C ILE A 38 7.93 -13.20 17.37
N SER A 39 7.37 -14.02 16.51
CA SER A 39 7.23 -13.71 15.11
C SER A 39 6.49 -12.38 15.02
N ALA A 40 7.24 -11.31 15.06
CA ALA A 40 6.67 -9.97 14.90
C ALA A 40 6.19 -9.92 13.45
N GLU A 41 4.90 -10.04 13.27
CA GLU A 41 4.27 -9.61 12.03
C GLU A 41 4.70 -8.17 11.79
N GLN A 42 5.46 -7.98 10.75
CA GLN A 42 5.96 -6.65 10.41
C GLN A 42 4.77 -5.79 10.02
N LYS A 43 4.30 -5.01 10.96
CA LYS A 43 3.19 -4.11 10.76
C LYS A 43 3.69 -2.84 10.08
N TRP A 44 3.31 -2.66 8.85
CA TRP A 44 3.61 -1.47 8.08
C TRP A 44 2.68 -0.31 8.45
N GLU A 45 3.21 0.91 8.36
CA GLU A 45 2.39 2.10 8.58
C GLU A 45 1.44 2.34 7.41
N SER A 46 0.23 2.78 7.74
CA SER A 46 -0.72 3.28 6.76
C SER A 46 -0.28 4.63 6.23
N LYS A 47 -0.48 4.85 4.94
CA LYS A 47 -0.34 6.16 4.29
C LYS A 47 -1.70 6.65 3.84
N ILE A 48 -1.95 7.91 4.11
CA ILE A 48 -3.21 8.58 3.78
C ILE A 48 -2.91 9.69 2.79
N ASP A 49 -3.68 9.75 1.73
CA ASP A 49 -3.66 10.85 0.77
C ASP A 49 -5.07 11.35 0.51
N GLU A 50 -5.21 12.65 0.43
CA GLU A 50 -6.49 13.32 0.18
C GLU A 50 -6.37 14.15 -1.08
N GLN A 51 -7.06 13.74 -2.13
CA GLN A 51 -7.07 14.45 -3.39
C GLN A 51 -8.43 14.42 -4.06
N ALA A 52 -8.79 15.51 -4.70
CA ALA A 52 -10.04 15.61 -5.47
C ALA A 52 -11.27 15.13 -4.69
N SER A 53 -11.36 15.45 -3.41
CA SER A 53 -12.44 15.04 -2.49
C SER A 53 -12.47 13.53 -2.18
N VAL A 54 -11.42 12.80 -2.51
CA VAL A 54 -11.27 11.38 -2.17
C VAL A 54 -10.13 11.23 -1.18
N THR A 55 -10.39 10.54 -0.07
CA THR A 55 -9.37 10.10 0.88
C THR A 55 -9.00 8.65 0.56
N VAL A 56 -7.73 8.41 0.35
CA VAL A 56 -7.17 7.08 0.10
C VAL A 56 -6.25 6.70 1.24
N THR A 57 -6.51 5.58 1.86
CA THR A 57 -5.63 5.00 2.88
C THR A 57 -5.07 3.69 2.37
N VAL A 58 -3.76 3.56 2.34
CA VAL A 58 -3.07 2.36 1.89
C VAL A 58 -2.19 1.83 3.02
N THR A 59 -2.36 0.56 3.33
CA THR A 59 -1.58 -0.14 4.35
C THR A 59 -0.98 -1.40 3.73
N PRO A 60 0.34 -1.49 3.61
CA PRO A 60 0.96 -2.75 3.21
C PRO A 60 0.64 -3.84 4.23
N SER A 61 0.15 -4.97 3.77
CA SER A 61 -0.21 -6.10 4.64
C SER A 61 0.71 -7.30 4.47
N ASN A 62 1.26 -7.51 3.28
CA ASN A 62 2.28 -8.52 3.05
C ASN A 62 3.22 -8.08 1.92
N LEU A 63 4.47 -7.81 2.26
CA LEU A 63 5.54 -7.47 1.34
C LEU A 63 6.71 -8.46 1.42
N SER A 64 6.46 -9.68 1.86
CA SER A 64 7.49 -10.71 1.97
C SER A 64 8.06 -11.06 0.60
N LEU A 65 9.39 -11.11 0.50
CA LEU A 65 10.11 -11.55 -0.71
C LEU A 65 9.89 -13.04 -1.00
N GLU A 66 9.45 -13.79 -0.01
CA GLU A 66 9.11 -15.21 -0.15
C GLU A 66 7.68 -15.42 -0.62
N SER A 67 6.86 -14.38 -0.59
CA SER A 67 5.50 -14.41 -1.08
C SER A 67 5.47 -14.21 -2.60
N ASN A 68 4.61 -14.96 -3.27
CA ASN A 68 4.37 -14.79 -4.70
C ASN A 68 3.54 -13.56 -5.03
N GLU A 69 2.91 -12.98 -4.04
CA GLU A 69 2.03 -11.83 -4.19
C GLU A 69 2.26 -10.85 -3.05
N TRP A 70 2.28 -9.58 -3.37
CA TRP A 70 2.25 -8.51 -2.38
C TRP A 70 0.84 -8.00 -2.20
N LYS A 71 0.51 -7.67 -0.96
CA LYS A 71 -0.85 -7.30 -0.55
C LYS A 71 -0.85 -5.93 0.08
N PHE A 72 -1.79 -5.11 -0.37
CA PHE A 72 -2.03 -3.78 0.17
C PHE A 72 -3.51 -3.64 0.52
N ASP A 73 -3.79 -3.35 1.79
CA ASP A 73 -5.12 -2.93 2.21
C ASP A 73 -5.37 -1.50 1.72
N VAL A 74 -6.47 -1.31 1.03
CA VAL A 74 -6.85 0.00 0.47
C VAL A 74 -8.24 0.37 0.94
N VAL A 75 -8.37 1.58 1.47
CA VAL A 75 -9.63 2.18 1.85
C VAL A 75 -9.81 3.48 1.09
N LEU A 76 -10.92 3.61 0.40
CA LEU A 76 -11.34 4.81 -0.33
C LEU A 76 -12.56 5.40 0.34
N SER A 77 -12.56 6.68 0.57
CA SER A 77 -13.67 7.40 1.18
C SER A 77 -13.87 8.76 0.52
N THR A 78 -15.11 9.15 0.31
CA THR A 78 -15.48 10.43 -0.26
C THR A 78 -16.85 10.87 0.22
N HIS A 79 -17.15 12.15 0.09
CA HIS A 79 -18.46 12.72 0.37
C HIS A 79 -19.18 13.28 -0.85
N SER A 80 -18.51 13.34 -1.99
CA SER A 80 -18.99 14.13 -3.13
C SER A 80 -18.89 13.44 -4.49
N VAL A 81 -18.14 12.36 -4.60
CA VAL A 81 -17.96 11.65 -5.89
C VAL A 81 -18.27 10.17 -5.74
N GLU A 82 -18.56 9.52 -6.82
CA GLU A 82 -18.78 8.08 -6.84
C GLU A 82 -17.47 7.33 -7.12
N LEU A 83 -17.22 6.29 -6.35
CA LEU A 83 -15.99 5.48 -6.45
C LEU A 83 -16.21 4.31 -7.43
N ASP A 84 -16.39 4.62 -8.69
CA ASP A 84 -16.76 3.66 -9.74
C ASP A 84 -15.58 3.08 -10.53
N GLN A 85 -14.35 3.50 -10.22
CA GLN A 85 -13.16 3.07 -10.95
C GLN A 85 -12.83 1.59 -10.70
N ASP A 86 -12.28 0.95 -11.73
CA ASP A 86 -11.66 -0.35 -11.60
C ASP A 86 -10.28 -0.20 -10.95
N MET A 87 -10.14 -0.73 -9.73
CA MET A 87 -8.90 -0.61 -8.96
C MET A 87 -7.70 -1.27 -9.65
N THR A 88 -7.94 -2.27 -10.48
CA THR A 88 -6.88 -2.92 -11.24
C THR A 88 -6.37 -2.09 -12.41
N GLN A 89 -7.12 -1.10 -12.83
CA GLN A 89 -6.77 -0.21 -13.93
C GLN A 89 -6.16 1.12 -13.47
N VAL A 90 -6.58 1.59 -12.29
CA VAL A 90 -6.18 2.91 -11.78
C VAL A 90 -5.01 2.86 -10.80
N ALA A 91 -4.70 1.71 -10.24
CA ALA A 91 -3.58 1.54 -9.33
C ALA A 91 -2.33 1.05 -10.06
N VAL A 92 -1.19 1.59 -9.69
CA VAL A 92 0.14 1.19 -10.18
C VAL A 92 1.09 1.15 -8.99
N LEU A 93 1.85 0.08 -8.88
CA LEU A 93 2.95 -0.03 -7.95
C LEU A 93 4.25 0.32 -8.67
N VAL A 94 5.01 1.25 -8.11
CA VAL A 94 6.32 1.65 -8.65
C VAL A 94 7.41 1.30 -7.64
N ASP A 95 8.44 0.58 -8.08
CA ASP A 95 9.60 0.29 -7.24
C ASP A 95 10.64 1.42 -7.24
N ASP A 96 11.69 1.25 -6.44
CA ASP A 96 12.78 2.21 -6.32
C ASP A 96 13.62 2.37 -7.60
N SER A 97 13.50 1.45 -8.53
CA SER A 97 14.14 1.50 -9.84
C SER A 97 13.27 2.14 -10.92
N GLY A 98 12.04 2.51 -10.57
CA GLY A 98 11.07 3.11 -11.50
C GLY A 98 10.26 2.09 -12.32
N ASN A 99 10.35 0.81 -12.01
CA ASN A 99 9.53 -0.19 -12.66
C ASN A 99 8.09 -0.11 -12.17
N GLU A 100 7.16 -0.21 -13.11
CA GLU A 100 5.73 -0.13 -12.85
C GLU A 100 5.10 -1.52 -12.89
N TYR A 101 4.27 -1.80 -11.91
CA TYR A 101 3.53 -3.06 -11.79
C TYR A 101 2.04 -2.76 -11.69
N LYS A 102 1.25 -3.46 -12.49
CA LYS A 102 -0.20 -3.40 -12.39
C LYS A 102 -0.70 -4.43 -11.38
N PRO A 103 -1.79 -4.14 -10.66
CA PRO A 103 -2.39 -5.13 -9.78
C PRO A 103 -2.80 -6.39 -10.53
N LEU A 104 -2.62 -7.52 -9.88
CA LEU A 104 -3.09 -8.81 -10.38
C LEU A 104 -4.61 -8.93 -10.24
N ARG A 105 -5.13 -8.42 -9.11
CA ARG A 105 -6.57 -8.42 -8.81
C ARG A 105 -6.93 -7.49 -7.67
N TRP A 106 -8.18 -7.18 -7.58
CA TRP A 106 -8.83 -6.49 -6.46
C TRP A 106 -9.78 -7.45 -5.76
N GLU A 107 -9.63 -7.60 -4.46
CA GLU A 107 -10.54 -8.34 -3.61
C GLU A 107 -11.15 -7.40 -2.58
N GLY A 108 -12.39 -7.01 -2.79
CA GLY A 108 -13.06 -6.07 -1.90
C GLY A 108 -14.38 -5.57 -2.44
N ALA A 109 -14.80 -4.42 -1.95
CA ALA A 109 -16.06 -3.82 -2.34
C ALA A 109 -16.14 -3.56 -3.85
N PRO A 110 -17.30 -3.79 -4.47
CA PRO A 110 -17.52 -3.51 -5.88
C PRO A 110 -17.43 -2.01 -6.18
N ALA A 111 -17.34 -1.66 -7.44
CA ALA A 111 -17.37 -0.29 -7.90
C ALA A 111 -18.67 0.40 -7.50
N GLY A 112 -18.56 1.67 -7.12
CA GLY A 112 -19.69 2.52 -6.72
C GLY A 112 -19.69 2.92 -5.26
N GLY A 113 -20.55 3.88 -4.94
CA GLY A 113 -20.71 4.41 -3.59
C GLY A 113 -19.63 5.38 -3.16
N HIS A 114 -19.68 5.75 -1.90
CA HIS A 114 -18.79 6.74 -1.30
C HIS A 114 -17.74 6.14 -0.35
N HIS A 115 -17.78 4.84 -0.18
CA HIS A 115 -16.81 4.10 0.62
C HIS A 115 -16.52 2.76 -0.04
N ARG A 116 -15.22 2.46 -0.22
CA ARG A 116 -14.76 1.17 -0.72
C ARG A 116 -13.54 0.75 0.06
N GLU A 117 -13.50 -0.52 0.39
CA GLU A 117 -12.33 -1.13 1.01
C GLU A 117 -12.07 -2.51 0.41
N GLY A 118 -10.81 -2.89 0.39
CA GLY A 118 -10.40 -4.18 -0.12
C GLY A 118 -8.89 -4.31 -0.16
N ILE A 119 -8.45 -5.33 -0.85
CA ILE A 119 -7.03 -5.66 -0.98
C ILE A 119 -6.64 -5.64 -2.45
N LEU A 120 -5.57 -4.91 -2.75
CA LEU A 120 -4.86 -4.98 -4.03
C LEU A 120 -3.73 -6.00 -3.94
N PHE A 121 -3.66 -6.85 -4.91
CA PHE A 121 -2.60 -7.86 -5.08
C PHE A 121 -1.69 -7.47 -6.24
N PHE A 122 -0.40 -7.54 -5.99
CA PHE A 122 0.65 -7.31 -6.97
C PHE A 122 1.59 -8.48 -7.10
#